data_59a4add4f06e1cebf41282dda57fadd7
#
_entry.id   59a4add4f06e1cebf41282dda57fadd7
#
_cell.length_a   1.000
_cell.length_b   1.000
_cell.length_c   1.000
_cell.angle_alpha   90.00
_cell.angle_beta   90.00
_cell.angle_gamma   90.00
#
_symmetry.space_group_name_H-M   'P 1'
#
loop_
_entity.id
_entity.type
_entity.pdbx_description
1 polymer ?
#
loop_
_entity_poly.entity_id
_entity_poly.type
_entity_poly.pdbx_seq_one_letter_code
_entity_poly.pdbx_strand_id
1 'polypeptide(L)'
;IQLKRHLVALDPTERSFGSPPVRGASLTEAWRNLANEAEAVTAVLHTLEGISEREVFSAYGIAGADLQAVVDETGTPAGWFPLIADYDQVSLLPSGLEIPAGFLEPRACEPRRTLPTGDLDGIKRKLRALYEAGPGARAEADEDAAETDDDEEEDEAATSGARIPIPTETFLEELSQELEIHPISVYWLLRELREKDGVVSKPELVRFVEDYLSVTVLRLLGHQWPREIERREPLPTWPDRDGIIPLTEGTSEPALIARVRAHLAEDFGPDRAGAVEREFHEITGKPLALWLASDFFKRHISQFRKRPIAWQLTSTPARNGKRRGRSPSHGAPAFACLVYYHRLDADLLPKLRTQYIGPLRTSVQTELGALEKMPKRSADQDARRLELEGKLEELKAFDARLEQVIALGFASPALDRIAANEPLDRWISRDGRARAPDTPDAFLAQERPYDPDLNDGVRVNIAPLQRAGLLAADVLATKDVEKAIADRAGWRADERRWCREGRLPQPAWWPDAGEER
;
A
#
# COMPACT_ATOMS: atom_id res chain seq x y z
N ILE A 1 -15.17 -20.20 6.60
CA ILE A 1 -13.81 -19.87 7.08
C ILE A 1 -12.77 -20.09 5.98
N GLN A 2 -12.75 -21.24 5.29
CA GLN A 2 -11.76 -21.51 4.22
C GLN A 2 -11.89 -20.54 3.06
N LEU A 3 -13.10 -20.24 2.59
CA LEU A 3 -13.37 -19.28 1.53
C LEU A 3 -12.92 -17.87 1.89
N LYS A 4 -13.29 -17.39 3.10
CA LYS A 4 -12.80 -16.07 3.59
C LYS A 4 -11.28 -16.01 3.68
N ARG A 5 -10.63 -17.10 4.13
CA ARG A 5 -9.16 -17.16 4.14
C ARG A 5 -8.55 -17.13 2.75
N HIS A 6 -9.22 -17.71 1.76
CA HIS A 6 -8.76 -17.67 0.38
C HIS A 6 -8.81 -16.24 -0.18
N LEU A 7 -9.93 -15.53 0.02
CA LEU A 7 -10.09 -14.14 -0.41
C LEU A 7 -9.10 -13.20 0.30
N VAL A 8 -9.00 -13.31 1.63
CA VAL A 8 -8.03 -12.53 2.42
C VAL A 8 -6.58 -12.78 1.98
N ALA A 9 -6.27 -13.99 1.49
CA ALA A 9 -4.95 -14.30 0.97
C ALA A 9 -4.61 -13.61 -0.36
N LEU A 10 -5.55 -12.91 -0.98
CA LEU A 10 -5.32 -12.09 -2.18
C LEU A 10 -4.97 -10.64 -1.83
N ASP A 11 -5.12 -10.20 -0.58
CA ASP A 11 -4.80 -8.84 -0.14
C ASP A 11 -3.33 -8.77 0.32
N PRO A 12 -2.47 -7.96 -0.34
CA PRO A 12 -1.05 -7.84 0.01
C PRO A 12 -0.80 -7.18 1.39
N THR A 13 -1.80 -6.58 2.02
CA THR A 13 -1.69 -6.03 3.38
C THR A 13 -1.95 -7.07 4.46
N GLU A 14 -2.46 -8.24 4.08
CA GLU A 14 -2.82 -9.29 5.01
C GLU A 14 -1.67 -10.28 5.24
N ARG A 15 -1.58 -10.75 6.48
CA ARG A 15 -0.56 -11.73 6.89
C ARG A 15 -0.63 -13.05 6.12
N SER A 16 -1.84 -13.44 5.74
CA SER A 16 -2.10 -14.67 4.98
C SER A 16 -1.89 -14.53 3.47
N PHE A 17 -1.44 -13.36 3.00
CA PHE A 17 -1.21 -13.13 1.59
C PHE A 17 -0.32 -14.21 0.97
N GLY A 18 -0.79 -14.72 -0.13
CA GLY A 18 -0.02 -15.62 -0.97
C GLY A 18 -0.22 -15.17 -2.39
N SER A 19 0.79 -14.53 -2.96
CA SER A 19 0.72 -14.02 -4.32
C SER A 19 0.20 -15.11 -5.26
N PRO A 20 -0.93 -14.88 -5.91
CA PRO A 20 -1.37 -15.77 -6.96
C PRO A 20 -0.36 -15.75 -8.11
N PRO A 21 -0.08 -16.89 -8.75
CA PRO A 21 0.76 -16.91 -9.93
C PRO A 21 0.12 -16.04 -11.02
N VAL A 22 0.92 -15.22 -11.69
CA VAL A 22 0.47 -14.46 -12.85
C VAL A 22 0.10 -15.46 -13.95
N ARG A 23 -1.18 -15.49 -14.29
CA ARG A 23 -1.72 -16.40 -15.31
C ARG A 23 -2.26 -15.56 -16.47
N GLY A 24 -1.50 -15.47 -17.54
CA GLY A 24 -1.90 -14.74 -18.73
C GLY A 24 -0.72 -14.17 -19.49
N ALA A 25 -0.99 -13.74 -20.71
CA ALA A 25 0.01 -13.14 -21.59
C ALA A 25 0.08 -11.61 -21.44
N SER A 26 -0.84 -11.01 -20.66
CA SER A 26 -0.97 -9.59 -20.43
C SER A 26 -1.52 -9.29 -19.04
N LEU A 27 -1.45 -8.04 -18.59
CA LEU A 27 -2.01 -7.59 -17.32
C LEU A 27 -3.53 -7.74 -17.27
N THR A 28 -4.21 -7.40 -18.35
CA THR A 28 -5.67 -7.54 -18.46
C THR A 28 -6.11 -9.01 -18.39
N GLU A 29 -5.36 -9.91 -19.02
CA GLU A 29 -5.67 -11.36 -18.95
C GLU A 29 -5.40 -11.90 -17.54
N ALA A 30 -4.30 -11.50 -16.91
CA ALA A 30 -3.97 -11.88 -15.54
C ALA A 30 -5.06 -11.39 -14.56
N TRP A 31 -5.49 -10.12 -14.68
CA TRP A 31 -6.60 -9.58 -13.92
C TRP A 31 -7.89 -10.38 -14.12
N ARG A 32 -8.28 -10.66 -15.37
CA ARG A 32 -9.49 -11.40 -15.69
C ARG A 32 -9.52 -12.78 -15.03
N ASN A 33 -8.39 -13.49 -15.07
CA ASN A 33 -8.27 -14.81 -14.45
C ASN A 33 -8.41 -14.73 -12.93
N LEU A 34 -7.79 -13.75 -12.29
CA LEU A 34 -7.89 -13.54 -10.84
C LEU A 34 -9.32 -13.11 -10.44
N ALA A 35 -9.92 -12.17 -11.19
CA ALA A 35 -11.28 -11.70 -10.93
C ALA A 35 -12.28 -12.86 -11.01
N ASN A 36 -12.19 -13.70 -12.04
CA ASN A 36 -13.03 -14.89 -12.16
C ASN A 36 -12.89 -15.83 -10.96
N GLU A 37 -11.66 -16.04 -10.46
CA GLU A 37 -11.41 -16.91 -9.30
C GLU A 37 -11.98 -16.29 -8.01
N ALA A 38 -11.70 -15.01 -7.76
CA ALA A 38 -12.16 -14.32 -6.56
C ALA A 38 -13.69 -14.18 -6.52
N GLU A 39 -14.31 -13.79 -7.63
CA GLU A 39 -15.76 -13.66 -7.73
C GLU A 39 -16.49 -15.01 -7.57
N ALA A 40 -15.94 -16.11 -8.11
CA ALA A 40 -16.49 -17.43 -7.90
C ALA A 40 -16.51 -17.80 -6.40
N VAL A 41 -15.41 -17.55 -5.70
CA VAL A 41 -15.31 -17.79 -4.26
C VAL A 41 -16.28 -16.91 -3.48
N THR A 42 -16.37 -15.63 -3.84
CA THR A 42 -17.30 -14.67 -3.22
C THR A 42 -18.75 -15.06 -3.42
N ALA A 43 -19.14 -15.47 -4.64
CA ALA A 43 -20.50 -15.94 -4.92
C ALA A 43 -20.90 -17.15 -4.06
N VAL A 44 -19.99 -18.10 -3.90
CA VAL A 44 -20.22 -19.28 -3.04
C VAL A 44 -20.26 -18.87 -1.56
N LEU A 45 -19.42 -17.93 -1.13
CA LEU A 45 -19.41 -17.43 0.24
C LEU A 45 -20.77 -16.83 0.62
N HIS A 46 -21.30 -15.90 -0.16
CA HIS A 46 -22.60 -15.28 0.10
C HIS A 46 -23.76 -16.30 0.01
N THR A 47 -23.64 -17.30 -0.86
CA THR A 47 -24.59 -18.41 -0.87
C THR A 47 -24.62 -19.16 0.45
N LEU A 48 -23.44 -19.50 0.99
CA LEU A 48 -23.32 -20.18 2.28
C LEU A 48 -23.77 -19.31 3.46
N GLU A 49 -23.52 -18.01 3.42
CA GLU A 49 -24.00 -17.07 4.41
C GLU A 49 -25.54 -17.01 4.41
N GLY A 50 -26.16 -16.86 3.24
CA GLY A 50 -27.62 -16.87 3.13
C GLY A 50 -28.27 -18.19 3.57
N ILE A 51 -27.63 -19.34 3.28
CA ILE A 51 -28.09 -20.65 3.79
C ILE A 51 -27.99 -20.68 5.32
N SER A 52 -26.85 -20.26 5.87
CA SER A 52 -26.63 -20.28 7.33
C SER A 52 -27.62 -19.38 8.07
N GLU A 53 -27.93 -18.21 7.55
CA GLU A 53 -28.90 -17.29 8.13
C GLU A 53 -30.32 -17.90 8.13
N ARG A 54 -30.74 -18.52 7.03
CA ARG A 54 -32.04 -19.23 6.99
C ARG A 54 -32.12 -20.34 8.03
N GLU A 55 -31.06 -21.13 8.17
CA GLU A 55 -31.01 -22.21 9.17
C GLU A 55 -31.06 -21.64 10.60
N VAL A 56 -30.33 -20.54 10.87
CA VAL A 56 -30.35 -19.86 12.18
C VAL A 56 -31.74 -19.32 12.47
N PHE A 57 -32.35 -18.54 11.58
CA PHE A 57 -33.69 -18.00 11.79
C PHE A 57 -34.71 -19.12 12.03
N SER A 58 -34.64 -20.21 11.25
CA SER A 58 -35.50 -21.37 11.44
C SER A 58 -35.30 -22.02 12.80
N ALA A 59 -34.04 -22.17 13.25
CA ALA A 59 -33.73 -22.76 14.56
C ALA A 59 -34.23 -21.92 15.76
N TYR A 60 -34.28 -20.60 15.60
CA TYR A 60 -34.81 -19.65 16.60
C TYR A 60 -36.32 -19.41 16.43
N GLY A 61 -36.99 -20.02 15.46
CA GLY A 61 -38.40 -19.84 15.20
C GLY A 61 -38.77 -18.45 14.66
N ILE A 62 -37.80 -17.69 14.14
CA ILE A 62 -38.02 -16.38 13.53
C ILE A 62 -38.61 -16.61 12.13
N ALA A 63 -39.87 -16.23 11.92
CA ALA A 63 -40.59 -16.41 10.69
C ALA A 63 -41.69 -15.33 10.49
N GLY A 64 -42.23 -15.25 9.30
CA GLY A 64 -43.34 -14.33 8.99
C GLY A 64 -43.00 -12.87 9.26
N ALA A 65 -43.80 -12.20 10.08
CA ALA A 65 -43.65 -10.76 10.36
C ALA A 65 -42.33 -10.41 11.07
N ASP A 66 -41.86 -11.30 11.95
CA ASP A 66 -40.60 -11.07 12.69
C ASP A 66 -39.40 -11.17 11.74
N LEU A 67 -39.40 -12.12 10.80
CA LEU A 67 -38.37 -12.22 9.78
C LEU A 67 -38.39 -11.01 8.84
N GLN A 68 -39.58 -10.57 8.46
CA GLN A 68 -39.72 -9.38 7.59
C GLN A 68 -39.19 -8.12 8.30
N ALA A 69 -39.46 -7.94 9.59
CA ALA A 69 -38.93 -6.82 10.36
C ALA A 69 -37.40 -6.82 10.40
N VAL A 70 -36.76 -8.00 10.56
CA VAL A 70 -35.29 -8.11 10.50
C VAL A 70 -34.78 -7.70 9.10
N VAL A 71 -35.41 -8.22 8.03
CA VAL A 71 -34.99 -7.92 6.66
C VAL A 71 -35.20 -6.43 6.33
N ASP A 72 -36.26 -5.81 6.83
CA ASP A 72 -36.54 -4.39 6.63
C ASP A 72 -35.48 -3.50 7.33
N GLU A 73 -34.92 -3.97 8.46
CA GLU A 73 -33.88 -3.25 9.20
C GLU A 73 -32.46 -3.51 8.66
N THR A 74 -32.14 -4.75 8.30
CA THR A 74 -30.77 -5.16 7.95
C THR A 74 -30.53 -5.30 6.45
N GLY A 75 -31.58 -5.25 5.62
CA GLY A 75 -31.55 -5.56 4.20
C GLY A 75 -31.70 -7.07 3.89
N THR A 76 -32.00 -7.39 2.65
CA THR A 76 -32.09 -8.78 2.19
C THR A 76 -30.68 -9.34 1.99
N PRO A 77 -30.32 -10.47 2.64
CA PRO A 77 -29.04 -11.11 2.39
C PRO A 77 -28.85 -11.48 0.90
N ALA A 78 -27.67 -11.22 0.35
CA ALA A 78 -27.39 -11.45 -1.08
C ALA A 78 -27.71 -12.89 -1.52
N GLY A 79 -27.44 -13.89 -0.66
CA GLY A 79 -27.75 -15.29 -0.92
C GLY A 79 -29.23 -15.67 -0.88
N TRP A 80 -30.14 -14.70 -0.64
CA TRP A 80 -31.59 -14.92 -0.66
C TRP A 80 -32.26 -14.44 -1.94
N PHE A 81 -31.56 -13.69 -2.78
CA PHE A 81 -32.09 -13.26 -4.06
C PHE A 81 -32.32 -14.46 -5.00
N PRO A 82 -33.21 -14.31 -5.99
CA PRO A 82 -33.51 -15.40 -6.92
C PRO A 82 -32.36 -15.70 -7.87
N LEU A 83 -32.11 -16.97 -8.12
CA LEU A 83 -31.28 -17.46 -9.21
C LEU A 83 -31.95 -17.22 -10.56
N ILE A 84 -31.21 -16.78 -11.55
CA ILE A 84 -31.69 -16.64 -12.93
C ILE A 84 -31.46 -17.95 -13.67
N ALA A 85 -32.50 -18.49 -14.28
CA ALA A 85 -32.42 -19.68 -15.10
C ALA A 85 -31.34 -19.51 -16.20
N ASP A 86 -30.60 -20.55 -16.51
CA ASP A 86 -29.42 -20.59 -17.38
C ASP A 86 -28.15 -19.93 -16.79
N TYR A 87 -28.27 -19.18 -15.66
CA TYR A 87 -27.17 -18.59 -14.89
C TYR A 87 -27.18 -19.10 -13.44
N ASP A 88 -27.56 -20.34 -13.24
CA ASP A 88 -27.81 -20.96 -11.94
C ASP A 88 -26.86 -22.13 -11.62
N GLN A 89 -25.75 -22.25 -12.34
CA GLN A 89 -24.76 -23.29 -12.11
C GLN A 89 -23.97 -23.02 -10.84
N VAL A 90 -23.98 -23.96 -9.89
CA VAL A 90 -23.34 -23.83 -8.57
C VAL A 90 -21.94 -24.45 -8.48
N SER A 91 -21.44 -25.07 -9.53
CA SER A 91 -20.09 -25.64 -9.58
C SER A 91 -19.06 -24.60 -9.99
N LEU A 92 -18.68 -23.71 -9.04
CA LEU A 92 -17.87 -22.53 -9.32
C LEU A 92 -16.46 -22.57 -8.70
N LEU A 93 -16.20 -23.48 -7.78
CA LEU A 93 -15.00 -23.42 -6.96
C LEU A 93 -13.72 -23.70 -7.74
N PRO A 94 -12.67 -22.88 -7.51
CA PRO A 94 -11.33 -23.19 -8.00
C PRO A 94 -10.82 -24.52 -7.43
N SER A 95 -9.91 -25.16 -8.16
CA SER A 95 -9.27 -26.41 -7.70
C SER A 95 -8.56 -26.18 -6.36
N GLY A 96 -8.82 -27.06 -5.39
CA GLY A 96 -8.23 -27.00 -4.04
C GLY A 96 -9.12 -26.36 -2.97
N LEU A 97 -10.31 -25.87 -3.34
CA LEU A 97 -11.35 -25.49 -2.38
C LEU A 97 -12.46 -26.55 -2.45
N GLU A 98 -12.63 -27.29 -1.38
CA GLU A 98 -13.58 -28.40 -1.33
C GLU A 98 -14.82 -28.00 -0.54
N ILE A 99 -15.96 -27.96 -1.22
CA ILE A 99 -17.29 -28.07 -0.60
C ILE A 99 -17.81 -29.47 -0.96
N PRO A 100 -18.42 -30.21 -0.03
CA PRO A 100 -18.98 -31.51 -0.33
C PRO A 100 -19.90 -31.45 -1.55
N ALA A 101 -19.74 -32.39 -2.48
CA ALA A 101 -20.54 -32.45 -3.69
C ALA A 101 -22.04 -32.48 -3.35
N GLY A 102 -22.84 -31.68 -4.05
CA GLY A 102 -24.28 -31.57 -3.84
C GLY A 102 -24.70 -30.78 -2.57
N PHE A 103 -23.77 -30.22 -1.78
CA PHE A 103 -24.14 -29.47 -0.58
C PHE A 103 -24.88 -28.16 -0.90
N LEU A 104 -24.45 -27.47 -1.95
CA LEU A 104 -25.04 -26.20 -2.36
C LEU A 104 -26.30 -26.39 -3.22
N GLU A 105 -26.31 -27.36 -4.12
CA GLU A 105 -27.37 -27.52 -5.13
C GLU A 105 -28.81 -27.52 -4.60
N PRO A 106 -29.19 -28.32 -3.58
CA PRO A 106 -30.57 -28.32 -3.10
C PRO A 106 -30.97 -27.04 -2.36
N ARG A 107 -30.00 -26.30 -1.82
CA ARG A 107 -30.22 -25.15 -0.92
C ARG A 107 -30.06 -23.81 -1.63
N ALA A 108 -29.20 -23.76 -2.64
CA ALA A 108 -28.95 -22.54 -3.44
C ALA A 108 -29.99 -22.35 -4.55
N CYS A 109 -30.79 -23.40 -4.85
CA CYS A 109 -31.64 -23.43 -6.02
C CYS A 109 -33.05 -22.82 -5.85
N GLU A 110 -33.37 -22.23 -4.70
CA GLU A 110 -34.66 -21.59 -4.47
C GLU A 110 -34.48 -20.16 -3.93
N PRO A 111 -35.25 -19.20 -4.43
CA PRO A 111 -36.16 -19.26 -5.58
C PRO A 111 -35.43 -19.13 -6.92
N ARG A 112 -35.90 -19.81 -7.96
CA ARG A 112 -35.44 -19.65 -9.35
C ARG A 112 -36.38 -18.75 -10.12
N ARG A 113 -35.83 -17.90 -10.95
CA ARG A 113 -36.58 -16.95 -11.77
C ARG A 113 -36.23 -17.16 -13.24
N THR A 114 -37.24 -17.44 -14.05
CA THR A 114 -37.13 -17.44 -15.51
C THR A 114 -37.52 -16.06 -16.00
N LEU A 115 -36.62 -15.38 -16.71
CA LEU A 115 -36.84 -14.04 -17.22
C LEU A 115 -37.17 -14.07 -18.73
N PRO A 116 -38.12 -13.22 -19.18
CA PRO A 116 -38.26 -12.94 -20.61
C PRO A 116 -36.95 -12.34 -21.17
N THR A 117 -36.66 -12.62 -22.44
CA THR A 117 -35.41 -12.18 -23.10
C THR A 117 -35.19 -10.65 -22.96
N GLY A 118 -36.25 -9.86 -23.09
CA GLY A 118 -36.13 -8.38 -22.96
C GLY A 118 -35.73 -7.91 -21.56
N ASP A 119 -36.20 -8.61 -20.51
CA ASP A 119 -35.86 -8.32 -19.12
C ASP A 119 -34.41 -8.71 -18.83
N LEU A 120 -33.97 -9.87 -19.34
CA LEU A 120 -32.59 -10.33 -19.23
C LEU A 120 -31.62 -9.37 -19.91
N ASP A 121 -31.96 -8.86 -21.10
CA ASP A 121 -31.17 -7.86 -21.81
C ASP A 121 -31.11 -6.53 -21.04
N GLY A 122 -32.20 -6.16 -20.35
CA GLY A 122 -32.24 -5.03 -19.44
C GLY A 122 -31.26 -5.18 -18.27
N ILE A 123 -31.27 -6.33 -17.63
CA ILE A 123 -30.36 -6.67 -16.52
C ILE A 123 -28.90 -6.66 -17.00
N LYS A 124 -28.59 -7.27 -18.15
CA LYS A 124 -27.24 -7.27 -18.71
C LYS A 124 -26.72 -5.86 -18.99
N ARG A 125 -27.58 -4.97 -19.51
CA ARG A 125 -27.21 -3.56 -19.72
C ARG A 125 -26.94 -2.82 -18.41
N LYS A 126 -27.81 -3.01 -17.40
CA LYS A 126 -27.60 -2.41 -16.08
C LYS A 126 -26.33 -2.95 -15.42
N LEU A 127 -26.13 -4.27 -15.43
CA LEU A 127 -24.94 -4.92 -14.90
C LEU A 127 -23.66 -4.39 -15.57
N ARG A 128 -23.67 -4.28 -16.90
CA ARG A 128 -22.54 -3.74 -17.65
C ARG A 128 -22.20 -2.31 -17.22
N ALA A 129 -23.18 -1.44 -17.12
CA ALA A 129 -22.98 -0.05 -16.72
C ALA A 129 -22.40 0.06 -15.30
N LEU A 130 -22.94 -0.69 -14.33
CA LEU A 130 -22.45 -0.74 -12.96
C LEU A 130 -21.01 -1.29 -12.89
N TYR A 131 -20.73 -2.34 -13.66
CA TYR A 131 -19.42 -2.97 -13.65
C TYR A 131 -18.34 -2.09 -14.27
N GLU A 132 -18.65 -1.39 -15.36
CA GLU A 132 -17.75 -0.43 -16.01
C GLU A 132 -17.49 0.80 -15.13
N ALA A 133 -18.48 1.24 -14.35
CA ALA A 133 -18.34 2.34 -13.39
C ALA A 133 -17.45 1.98 -12.19
N GLY A 134 -17.49 0.72 -11.75
CA GLY A 134 -16.67 0.22 -10.63
C GLY A 134 -17.36 0.36 -9.26
N PRO A 135 -16.72 -0.18 -8.19
CA PRO A 135 -17.27 -0.17 -6.84
C PRO A 135 -17.36 1.27 -6.29
N GLY A 136 -18.44 1.54 -5.54
CA GLY A 136 -18.65 2.82 -4.87
C GLY A 136 -19.10 3.99 -5.78
N ALA A 137 -19.30 3.76 -7.07
CA ALA A 137 -19.71 4.81 -8.02
C ALA A 137 -21.03 5.54 -7.65
N ARG A 138 -21.80 5.01 -6.72
CA ARG A 138 -23.06 5.62 -6.22
C ARG A 138 -22.83 6.64 -5.13
N ALA A 139 -21.82 6.48 -4.29
CA ALA A 139 -21.51 7.41 -3.21
C ALA A 139 -21.17 8.81 -3.76
N GLU A 140 -20.43 8.86 -4.88
CA GLU A 140 -20.07 10.12 -5.54
C GLU A 140 -21.27 10.82 -6.20
N ALA A 141 -22.28 10.06 -6.70
CA ALA A 141 -23.45 10.65 -7.34
C ALA A 141 -24.45 11.26 -6.36
N ASP A 142 -24.48 10.80 -5.11
CA ASP A 142 -25.34 11.34 -4.05
C ASP A 142 -24.66 12.51 -3.29
N GLU A 143 -23.33 12.60 -3.29
CA GLU A 143 -22.55 13.71 -2.71
C GLU A 143 -22.60 14.97 -3.59
N ASP A 144 -22.61 14.86 -4.92
CA ASP A 144 -22.79 15.99 -5.85
C ASP A 144 -24.17 16.69 -5.72
N ALA A 145 -25.12 16.07 -5.01
CA ALA A 145 -26.44 16.65 -4.75
C ALA A 145 -26.51 17.47 -3.44
N ALA A 146 -25.47 17.45 -2.64
CA ALA A 146 -25.36 18.19 -1.39
C ALA A 146 -24.17 19.16 -1.45
N GLU A 147 -24.27 20.20 -2.30
CA GLU A 147 -23.39 21.37 -2.21
C GLU A 147 -23.64 22.08 -0.87
N THR A 148 -22.77 21.86 0.10
CA THR A 148 -22.56 22.78 1.23
C THR A 148 -21.08 23.06 1.34
N ASP A 149 -20.75 24.34 1.17
CA ASP A 149 -19.48 24.95 1.50
C ASP A 149 -19.00 24.55 2.90
N ASP A 150 -18.00 23.68 2.98
CA ASP A 150 -17.11 23.60 4.13
C ASP A 150 -15.80 22.88 3.76
N ASP A 151 -14.73 23.67 3.67
CA ASP A 151 -13.35 23.27 3.36
C ASP A 151 -12.66 22.42 4.48
N GLU A 152 -13.41 21.79 5.38
CA GLU A 152 -12.86 21.06 6.54
C GLU A 152 -13.09 19.53 6.54
N GLU A 153 -13.81 18.95 5.57
CA GLU A 153 -14.21 17.52 5.63
C GLU A 153 -13.26 16.51 4.98
N GLU A 154 -12.19 16.91 4.28
CA GLU A 154 -11.24 15.95 3.70
C GLU A 154 -10.42 15.14 4.73
N ASP A 155 -10.43 15.50 6.00
CA ASP A 155 -9.67 14.80 7.06
C ASP A 155 -10.46 13.75 7.87
N GLU A 156 -11.79 13.69 7.80
CA GLU A 156 -12.58 12.76 8.61
C GLU A 156 -12.80 11.37 7.98
N ALA A 157 -12.78 11.24 6.67
CA ALA A 157 -12.88 9.94 6.00
C ALA A 157 -11.68 9.00 6.27
N ALA A 158 -10.57 9.54 6.78
CA ALA A 158 -9.36 8.78 7.13
C ALA A 158 -9.39 8.19 8.56
N THR A 159 -10.39 8.49 9.39
CA THR A 159 -10.47 8.07 10.80
C THR A 159 -11.51 6.99 11.10
N SER A 160 -12.35 6.63 10.16
CA SER A 160 -13.23 5.48 10.31
C SER A 160 -12.39 4.22 10.22
N GLY A 161 -12.37 3.44 11.29
CA GLY A 161 -11.67 2.15 11.39
C GLY A 161 -12.29 1.04 10.53
N ALA A 162 -12.93 1.39 9.43
CA ALA A 162 -13.47 0.46 8.46
C ALA A 162 -12.32 -0.35 7.84
N ARG A 163 -12.43 -1.67 7.92
CA ARG A 163 -11.61 -2.58 7.10
C ARG A 163 -11.71 -2.11 5.66
N ILE A 164 -10.57 -1.99 4.99
CA ILE A 164 -10.60 -1.85 3.53
C ILE A 164 -11.22 -3.15 3.02
N PRO A 165 -12.41 -3.13 2.43
CA PRO A 165 -13.04 -4.36 1.96
C PRO A 165 -12.15 -4.98 0.90
N ILE A 166 -12.14 -6.31 0.82
CA ILE A 166 -11.53 -6.99 -0.30
C ILE A 166 -12.38 -6.61 -1.51
N PRO A 167 -11.82 -5.91 -2.52
CA PRO A 167 -12.64 -5.19 -3.50
C PRO A 167 -13.58 -6.08 -4.27
N THR A 168 -13.10 -7.29 -4.58
CA THR A 168 -13.84 -8.23 -5.41
C THR A 168 -15.05 -8.80 -4.69
N GLU A 169 -14.93 -9.09 -3.39
CA GLU A 169 -16.03 -9.56 -2.55
C GLU A 169 -17.13 -8.50 -2.46
N THR A 170 -16.75 -7.29 -2.06
CA THR A 170 -17.69 -6.18 -1.89
C THR A 170 -18.38 -5.83 -3.20
N PHE A 171 -17.64 -5.78 -4.31
CA PHE A 171 -18.21 -5.37 -5.59
C PHE A 171 -19.25 -6.37 -6.13
N LEU A 172 -19.00 -7.68 -6.01
CA LEU A 172 -19.98 -8.69 -6.40
C LEU A 172 -21.25 -8.60 -5.53
N GLU A 173 -21.10 -8.32 -4.22
CA GLU A 173 -22.23 -8.11 -3.32
C GLU A 173 -23.02 -6.86 -3.71
N GLU A 174 -22.37 -5.72 -3.94
CA GLU A 174 -23.01 -4.48 -4.40
C GLU A 174 -23.84 -4.74 -5.68
N LEU A 175 -23.25 -5.43 -6.67
CA LEU A 175 -23.94 -5.78 -7.92
C LEU A 175 -25.15 -6.68 -7.67
N SER A 176 -25.04 -7.61 -6.75
CA SER A 176 -26.12 -8.51 -6.36
C SER A 176 -27.27 -7.76 -5.70
N GLN A 177 -26.97 -6.85 -4.78
CA GLN A 177 -27.94 -5.97 -4.11
C GLN A 177 -28.64 -5.05 -5.12
N GLU A 178 -27.89 -4.41 -6.01
CA GLU A 178 -28.41 -3.47 -7.00
C GLU A 178 -29.34 -4.10 -8.05
N LEU A 179 -29.11 -5.37 -8.35
CA LEU A 179 -29.88 -6.10 -9.35
C LEU A 179 -30.96 -6.98 -8.72
N GLU A 180 -30.94 -7.16 -7.40
CA GLU A 180 -31.78 -8.11 -6.68
C GLU A 180 -31.68 -9.53 -7.27
N ILE A 181 -30.46 -9.95 -7.60
CA ILE A 181 -30.13 -11.22 -8.24
C ILE A 181 -29.11 -11.96 -7.41
N HIS A 182 -29.26 -13.28 -7.32
CA HIS A 182 -28.35 -14.15 -6.59
C HIS A 182 -26.88 -14.01 -7.06
N PRO A 183 -25.89 -13.94 -6.15
CA PRO A 183 -24.48 -13.77 -6.49
C PRO A 183 -23.93 -14.76 -7.51
N ILE A 184 -24.40 -16.01 -7.49
CA ILE A 184 -24.04 -17.01 -8.50
C ILE A 184 -24.47 -16.57 -9.91
N SER A 185 -25.69 -16.05 -10.04
CA SER A 185 -26.18 -15.56 -11.34
C SER A 185 -25.44 -14.31 -11.80
N VAL A 186 -25.12 -13.41 -10.89
CA VAL A 186 -24.30 -12.22 -11.20
C VAL A 186 -22.90 -12.64 -11.69
N TYR A 187 -22.26 -13.60 -11.02
CA TYR A 187 -20.98 -14.14 -11.46
C TYR A 187 -21.01 -14.67 -12.91
N TRP A 188 -22.00 -15.50 -13.24
CA TRP A 188 -22.11 -16.07 -14.59
C TRP A 188 -22.41 -15.02 -15.66
N LEU A 189 -23.25 -14.02 -15.32
CA LEU A 189 -23.53 -12.90 -16.21
C LEU A 189 -22.29 -12.03 -16.43
N LEU A 190 -21.51 -11.72 -15.39
CA LEU A 190 -20.24 -10.99 -15.50
C LEU A 190 -19.23 -11.77 -16.34
N ARG A 191 -19.11 -13.05 -16.08
CA ARG A 191 -18.21 -13.91 -16.84
C ARG A 191 -18.56 -13.93 -18.34
N GLU A 192 -19.85 -14.04 -18.66
CA GLU A 192 -20.32 -13.94 -20.04
C GLU A 192 -19.95 -12.60 -20.69
N LEU A 193 -20.21 -11.48 -20.01
CA LEU A 193 -19.87 -10.14 -20.49
C LEU A 193 -18.35 -9.98 -20.73
N ARG A 194 -17.52 -10.50 -19.84
CA ARG A 194 -16.05 -10.45 -20.00
C ARG A 194 -15.54 -11.32 -21.14
N GLU A 195 -16.06 -12.55 -21.26
CA GLU A 195 -15.57 -13.51 -22.26
C GLU A 195 -16.09 -13.23 -23.67
N LYS A 196 -17.37 -12.80 -23.81
CA LYS A 196 -17.98 -12.54 -25.11
C LYS A 196 -17.82 -11.10 -25.58
N ASP A 197 -18.04 -10.13 -24.68
CA ASP A 197 -18.11 -8.73 -25.05
C ASP A 197 -16.83 -7.95 -24.67
N GLY A 198 -15.88 -8.60 -23.98
CA GLY A 198 -14.61 -7.97 -23.58
C GLY A 198 -14.78 -6.86 -22.54
N VAL A 199 -15.87 -6.86 -21.78
CA VAL A 199 -16.17 -5.85 -20.76
C VAL A 199 -15.10 -5.87 -19.66
N VAL A 200 -14.62 -4.69 -19.26
CA VAL A 200 -13.60 -4.50 -18.25
C VAL A 200 -14.06 -3.43 -17.26
N SER A 201 -13.97 -3.72 -15.97
CA SER A 201 -14.02 -2.68 -14.96
C SER A 201 -12.67 -1.98 -14.89
N LYS A 202 -12.60 -0.76 -15.42
CA LYS A 202 -11.35 0.00 -15.44
C LYS A 202 -10.80 0.28 -14.04
N PRO A 203 -11.62 0.69 -13.04
CA PRO A 203 -11.14 0.90 -11.68
C PRO A 203 -10.52 -0.37 -11.06
N GLU A 204 -11.17 -1.52 -11.23
CA GLU A 204 -10.68 -2.81 -10.74
C GLU A 204 -9.37 -3.23 -11.43
N LEU A 205 -9.28 -3.04 -12.75
CA LEU A 205 -8.08 -3.33 -13.51
C LEU A 205 -6.91 -2.43 -13.09
N VAL A 206 -7.13 -1.12 -12.93
CA VAL A 206 -6.11 -0.18 -12.44
C VAL A 206 -5.62 -0.63 -11.07
N ARG A 207 -6.54 -0.92 -10.16
CA ARG A 207 -6.22 -1.38 -8.82
C ARG A 207 -5.37 -2.65 -8.83
N PHE A 208 -5.78 -3.67 -9.59
CA PHE A 208 -5.02 -4.91 -9.74
C PHE A 208 -3.59 -4.67 -10.22
N VAL A 209 -3.43 -3.86 -11.24
CA VAL A 209 -2.11 -3.56 -11.83
C VAL A 209 -1.21 -2.83 -10.84
N GLU A 210 -1.77 -1.89 -10.09
CA GLU A 210 -1.04 -1.17 -9.05
C GLU A 210 -0.69 -2.08 -7.87
N ASP A 211 -1.56 -3.00 -7.46
CA ASP A 211 -1.28 -3.98 -6.41
C ASP A 211 -0.20 -4.98 -6.84
N TYR A 212 -0.26 -5.46 -8.08
CA TYR A 212 0.79 -6.31 -8.66
C TYR A 212 2.16 -5.64 -8.60
N LEU A 213 2.25 -4.36 -9.02
CA LEU A 213 3.50 -3.62 -8.92
C LEU A 213 3.93 -3.35 -7.48
N SER A 214 2.98 -3.05 -6.59
CA SER A 214 3.28 -2.86 -5.17
C SER A 214 3.90 -4.12 -4.56
N VAL A 215 3.34 -5.29 -4.84
CA VAL A 215 3.89 -6.59 -4.42
C VAL A 215 5.29 -6.82 -5.00
N THR A 216 5.45 -6.54 -6.30
CA THR A 216 6.75 -6.66 -6.98
C THR A 216 7.81 -5.79 -6.31
N VAL A 217 7.51 -4.52 -6.04
CA VAL A 217 8.44 -3.58 -5.38
C VAL A 217 8.79 -4.05 -3.96
N LEU A 218 7.82 -4.52 -3.19
CA LEU A 218 8.07 -5.03 -1.84
C LEU A 218 8.96 -6.27 -1.85
N ARG A 219 8.77 -7.18 -2.79
CA ARG A 219 9.64 -8.35 -2.98
C ARG A 219 11.06 -7.96 -3.37
N LEU A 220 11.20 -7.01 -4.29
CA LEU A 220 12.51 -6.47 -4.67
C LEU A 220 13.25 -5.87 -3.47
N LEU A 221 12.54 -5.25 -2.53
CA LEU A 221 13.09 -4.76 -1.26
C LEU A 221 13.43 -5.87 -0.25
N GLY A 222 13.00 -7.10 -0.52
CA GLY A 222 13.26 -8.25 0.36
C GLY A 222 12.10 -8.59 1.31
N HIS A 223 10.90 -8.02 1.09
CA HIS A 223 9.73 -8.39 1.88
C HIS A 223 9.27 -9.81 1.54
N GLN A 224 8.95 -10.57 2.59
CA GLN A 224 8.39 -11.92 2.51
C GLN A 224 7.17 -11.99 3.39
N TRP A 225 6.08 -12.49 2.84
CA TRP A 225 4.88 -12.74 3.63
C TRP A 225 5.04 -14.03 4.46
N PRO A 226 4.47 -14.08 5.67
CA PRO A 226 4.59 -15.25 6.55
C PRO A 226 4.20 -16.57 5.90
N ARG A 227 3.18 -16.58 5.05
CA ARG A 227 2.74 -17.77 4.33
C ARG A 227 3.79 -18.31 3.35
N GLU A 228 4.55 -17.44 2.71
CA GLU A 228 5.65 -17.82 1.81
C GLU A 228 6.80 -18.46 2.61
N ILE A 229 7.11 -17.91 3.78
CA ILE A 229 8.12 -18.44 4.70
C ILE A 229 7.70 -19.82 5.22
N GLU A 230 6.45 -19.99 5.64
CA GLU A 230 5.91 -21.26 6.14
C GLU A 230 5.95 -22.36 5.09
N ARG A 231 5.70 -22.03 3.83
CA ARG A 231 5.79 -22.97 2.70
C ARG A 231 7.20 -23.33 2.28
N ARG A 232 8.20 -22.67 2.86
CA ARG A 232 9.62 -22.82 2.49
C ARG A 232 9.84 -22.64 0.98
N GLU A 233 9.11 -21.71 0.39
CA GLU A 233 9.33 -21.37 -1.01
C GLU A 233 10.77 -20.88 -1.19
N PRO A 234 11.46 -21.28 -2.27
CA PRO A 234 12.81 -20.83 -2.51
C PRO A 234 12.82 -19.29 -2.61
N LEU A 235 13.75 -18.67 -1.88
CA LEU A 235 13.92 -17.23 -1.94
C LEU A 235 14.33 -16.83 -3.36
N PRO A 236 13.68 -15.83 -3.95
CA PRO A 236 14.17 -15.27 -5.19
C PRO A 236 15.61 -14.78 -5.01
N THR A 237 16.42 -14.89 -6.04
CA THR A 237 17.83 -14.47 -5.99
C THR A 237 18.02 -12.96 -6.15
N TRP A 238 16.94 -12.23 -6.43
CA TRP A 238 16.95 -10.82 -6.79
C TRP A 238 16.55 -9.80 -5.70
N PRO A 239 16.18 -10.18 -4.44
CA PRO A 239 15.95 -9.20 -3.39
C PRO A 239 17.20 -8.37 -3.10
N ASP A 240 16.97 -7.10 -2.84
CA ASP A 240 18.04 -6.20 -2.47
C ASP A 240 18.75 -6.63 -1.18
N ARG A 241 20.07 -6.43 -1.10
CA ARG A 241 20.90 -6.93 0.01
C ARG A 241 20.82 -6.03 1.23
N ASP A 242 20.74 -4.73 1.02
CA ASP A 242 20.77 -3.74 2.11
C ASP A 242 19.41 -3.05 2.33
N GLY A 243 18.41 -3.34 1.51
CA GLY A 243 17.07 -2.77 1.60
C GLY A 243 16.99 -1.34 1.07
N ILE A 244 17.95 -0.89 0.26
CA ILE A 244 17.97 0.42 -0.38
C ILE A 244 17.95 0.24 -1.89
N ILE A 245 16.88 0.63 -2.56
CA ILE A 245 16.78 0.57 -4.03
C ILE A 245 16.70 1.99 -4.60
N PRO A 246 17.69 2.43 -5.41
CA PRO A 246 17.63 3.73 -6.06
C PRO A 246 16.45 3.82 -7.04
N LEU A 247 15.76 4.96 -7.04
CA LEU A 247 14.84 5.37 -8.11
C LEU A 247 15.58 6.15 -9.20
N THR A 248 16.67 6.80 -8.81
CA THR A 248 17.51 7.60 -9.70
C THR A 248 18.52 6.72 -10.40
N GLU A 249 18.64 6.89 -11.72
CA GLU A 249 19.67 6.23 -12.54
C GLU A 249 21.05 6.84 -12.31
N GLY A 250 22.11 6.07 -12.64
CA GLY A 250 23.51 6.51 -12.54
C GLY A 250 24.11 6.36 -11.13
N THR A 251 23.46 5.64 -10.24
CA THR A 251 24.03 5.18 -8.97
C THR A 251 24.87 3.92 -9.16
N SER A 252 25.54 3.47 -8.11
CA SER A 252 26.34 2.22 -8.12
C SER A 252 25.50 0.96 -8.33
N GLU A 253 24.19 1.06 -8.14
CA GLU A 253 23.25 -0.07 -8.25
C GLU A 253 22.17 0.19 -9.31
N PRO A 254 21.58 -0.88 -9.88
CA PRO A 254 20.47 -0.74 -10.82
C PRO A 254 19.27 -0.03 -10.19
N ALA A 255 18.72 0.96 -10.90
CA ALA A 255 17.52 1.66 -10.48
C ALA A 255 16.30 0.71 -10.43
N LEU A 256 15.31 1.05 -9.62
CA LEU A 256 14.08 0.27 -9.42
C LEU A 256 13.41 -0.09 -10.75
N ILE A 257 13.35 0.85 -11.70
CA ILE A 257 12.72 0.61 -13.01
C ILE A 257 13.38 -0.55 -13.77
N ALA A 258 14.71 -0.66 -13.72
CA ALA A 258 15.44 -1.75 -14.37
C ALA A 258 15.13 -3.10 -13.70
N ARG A 259 15.05 -3.12 -12.37
CA ARG A 259 14.69 -4.33 -11.60
C ARG A 259 13.24 -4.76 -11.86
N VAL A 260 12.30 -3.82 -11.91
CA VAL A 260 10.89 -4.11 -12.23
C VAL A 260 10.76 -4.65 -13.65
N ARG A 261 11.45 -4.07 -14.64
CA ARG A 261 11.45 -4.60 -16.02
C ARG A 261 11.99 -6.03 -16.11
N ALA A 262 13.05 -6.34 -15.35
CA ALA A 262 13.55 -7.70 -15.28
C ALA A 262 12.51 -8.66 -14.71
N HIS A 263 11.79 -8.26 -13.66
CA HIS A 263 10.72 -9.06 -13.07
C HIS A 263 9.52 -9.25 -14.01
N LEU A 264 9.13 -8.21 -14.76
CA LEU A 264 8.10 -8.33 -15.80
C LEU A 264 8.52 -9.35 -16.88
N ALA A 265 9.81 -9.40 -17.21
CA ALA A 265 10.33 -10.37 -18.17
C ALA A 265 10.33 -11.80 -17.60
N GLU A 266 10.48 -11.98 -16.29
CA GLU A 266 10.32 -13.29 -15.64
C GLU A 266 8.87 -13.75 -15.64
N ASP A 267 7.92 -12.88 -15.27
CA ASP A 267 6.50 -13.22 -15.14
C ASP A 267 5.79 -13.41 -16.47
N PHE A 268 6.06 -12.56 -17.46
CA PHE A 268 5.34 -12.54 -18.75
C PHE A 268 6.17 -13.05 -19.93
N GLY A 269 7.46 -13.27 -19.71
CA GLY A 269 8.44 -13.62 -20.75
C GLY A 269 9.15 -12.38 -21.35
N PRO A 270 10.44 -12.53 -21.71
CA PRO A 270 11.27 -11.41 -22.17
C PRO A 270 10.72 -10.71 -23.42
N ASP A 271 10.10 -11.47 -24.34
CA ASP A 271 9.53 -10.93 -25.58
C ASP A 271 8.27 -10.07 -25.33
N ARG A 272 7.59 -10.25 -24.21
CA ARG A 272 6.33 -9.57 -23.86
C ARG A 272 6.50 -8.43 -22.86
N ALA A 273 7.59 -8.39 -22.11
CA ALA A 273 7.80 -7.39 -21.05
C ALA A 273 7.59 -5.95 -21.53
N GLY A 274 8.09 -5.60 -22.73
CA GLY A 274 7.87 -4.28 -23.31
C GLY A 274 6.42 -4.01 -23.75
N ALA A 275 5.65 -5.04 -24.10
CA ALA A 275 4.22 -4.91 -24.38
C ALA A 275 3.43 -4.71 -23.09
N VAL A 276 3.78 -5.44 -22.02
CA VAL A 276 3.18 -5.31 -20.68
C VAL A 276 3.45 -3.92 -20.09
N GLU A 277 4.65 -3.35 -20.27
CA GLU A 277 4.95 -1.98 -19.84
C GLU A 277 4.10 -0.95 -20.59
N ARG A 278 3.84 -1.13 -21.89
CA ARG A 278 2.93 -0.27 -22.65
C ARG A 278 1.48 -0.42 -22.19
N GLU A 279 1.03 -1.65 -21.99
CA GLU A 279 -0.30 -1.95 -21.45
C GLU A 279 -0.50 -1.29 -20.08
N PHE A 280 0.52 -1.33 -19.20
CA PHE A 280 0.49 -0.61 -17.93
C PHE A 280 0.22 0.89 -18.14
N HIS A 281 0.91 1.51 -19.09
CA HIS A 281 0.69 2.92 -19.40
C HIS A 281 -0.73 3.19 -19.92
N GLU A 282 -1.26 2.33 -20.78
CA GLU A 282 -2.62 2.45 -21.31
C GLU A 282 -3.69 2.33 -20.20
N ILE A 283 -3.48 1.39 -19.25
CA ILE A 283 -4.38 1.16 -18.13
C ILE A 283 -4.36 2.32 -17.13
N THR A 284 -3.18 2.74 -16.70
CA THR A 284 -3.01 3.73 -15.62
C THR A 284 -2.94 5.18 -16.10
N GLY A 285 -2.73 5.39 -17.41
CA GLY A 285 -2.47 6.71 -18.01
C GLY A 285 -1.09 7.28 -17.69
N LYS A 286 -0.19 6.51 -17.05
CA LYS A 286 1.14 6.97 -16.64
C LYS A 286 2.24 6.00 -17.06
N PRO A 287 3.41 6.51 -17.54
CA PRO A 287 4.57 5.66 -17.74
C PRO A 287 5.02 4.98 -16.44
N LEU A 288 5.44 3.72 -16.53
CA LEU A 288 5.85 2.91 -15.38
C LEU A 288 6.91 3.62 -14.51
N ALA A 289 7.94 4.20 -15.13
CA ALA A 289 8.99 4.92 -14.40
C ALA A 289 8.44 6.10 -13.59
N LEU A 290 7.48 6.84 -14.15
CA LEU A 290 6.84 7.97 -13.48
C LEU A 290 5.97 7.50 -12.32
N TRP A 291 5.19 6.43 -12.52
CA TRP A 291 4.36 5.86 -11.47
C TRP A 291 5.20 5.38 -10.28
N LEU A 292 6.27 4.63 -10.53
CA LEU A 292 7.21 4.19 -9.49
C LEU A 292 7.82 5.36 -8.70
N ALA A 293 8.12 6.48 -9.38
CA ALA A 293 8.76 7.63 -8.76
C ALA A 293 7.79 8.53 -7.97
N SER A 294 6.52 8.65 -8.37
CA SER A 294 5.59 9.66 -7.86
C SER A 294 4.35 9.12 -7.17
N ASP A 295 3.88 7.92 -7.54
CA ASP A 295 2.58 7.42 -7.10
C ASP A 295 2.70 6.19 -6.19
N PHE A 296 3.70 5.33 -6.41
CA PHE A 296 3.91 4.13 -5.59
C PHE A 296 3.88 4.44 -4.10
N PHE A 297 4.67 5.41 -3.64
CA PHE A 297 4.78 5.67 -2.20
C PHE A 297 3.49 6.23 -1.60
N LYS A 298 2.78 7.09 -2.33
CA LYS A 298 1.47 7.62 -1.89
C LYS A 298 0.45 6.51 -1.74
N ARG A 299 0.36 5.64 -2.78
CA ARG A 299 -0.49 4.47 -2.72
C ARG A 299 -0.12 3.55 -1.55
N HIS A 300 1.17 3.30 -1.37
CA HIS A 300 1.68 2.46 -0.30
C HIS A 300 1.33 3.01 1.10
N ILE A 301 1.42 4.33 1.31
CA ILE A 301 0.96 4.98 2.55
C ILE A 301 -0.53 4.70 2.78
N SER A 302 -1.37 4.88 1.76
CA SER A 302 -2.81 4.63 1.85
C SER A 302 -3.11 3.15 2.07
N GLN A 303 -2.54 2.26 1.26
CA GLN A 303 -2.72 0.82 1.32
C GLN A 303 -2.35 0.24 2.70
N PHE A 304 -1.27 0.71 3.30
CA PHE A 304 -0.82 0.31 4.63
C PHE A 304 -1.33 1.24 5.75
N ARG A 305 -2.41 2.00 5.51
CA ARG A 305 -3.10 2.82 6.52
C ARG A 305 -2.15 3.74 7.30
N LYS A 306 -1.36 4.53 6.58
CA LYS A 306 -0.31 5.42 7.13
C LYS A 306 0.80 4.69 7.91
N ARG A 307 1.01 3.40 7.63
CA ARG A 307 2.08 2.58 8.21
C ARG A 307 2.91 1.90 7.13
N PRO A 308 3.52 2.67 6.22
CA PRO A 308 4.24 2.10 5.09
C PRO A 308 5.44 1.27 5.57
N ILE A 309 5.66 0.13 4.93
CA ILE A 309 6.83 -0.74 5.17
C ILE A 309 7.97 -0.48 4.16
N ALA A 310 7.70 0.28 3.11
CA ALA A 310 8.68 0.84 2.20
C ALA A 310 8.60 2.37 2.26
N TRP A 311 9.72 3.04 2.49
CA TRP A 311 9.76 4.50 2.57
C TRP A 311 10.52 5.08 1.39
N GLN A 312 9.95 6.11 0.78
CA GLN A 312 10.61 6.81 -0.31
C GLN A 312 11.31 8.06 0.21
N LEU A 313 12.65 8.03 0.17
CA LEU A 313 13.49 9.19 0.46
C LEU A 313 13.80 9.93 -0.84
N THR A 314 13.85 11.26 -0.77
CA THR A 314 14.08 12.12 -1.94
C THR A 314 14.88 13.36 -1.58
N SER A 315 15.71 13.80 -2.53
CA SER A 315 16.42 15.07 -2.43
C SER A 315 15.52 16.29 -2.57
N THR A 316 14.34 16.14 -3.20
CA THR A 316 13.33 17.20 -3.31
C THR A 316 12.31 17.05 -2.18
N PRO A 317 12.20 17.99 -1.23
CA PRO A 317 11.26 17.90 -0.12
C PRO A 317 9.81 17.78 -0.58
N ALA A 318 9.01 16.98 0.14
CA ALA A 318 7.56 16.99 0.01
C ALA A 318 7.03 18.42 0.26
N ARG A 319 6.16 18.91 -0.61
CA ARG A 319 5.57 20.23 -0.46
C ARG A 319 4.21 20.10 0.20
N ASN A 320 4.09 20.62 1.43
CA ASN A 320 2.78 20.85 2.04
C ASN A 320 1.95 21.77 1.13
N GLY A 321 0.82 21.29 0.67
CA GLY A 321 -0.29 21.79 -0.13
C GLY A 321 -0.44 23.25 -0.56
N LYS A 322 0.45 24.17 -0.27
CA LYS A 322 0.37 25.57 -0.71
C LYS A 322 1.52 25.90 -1.66
N ARG A 323 1.20 25.84 -2.96
CA ARG A 323 2.05 26.40 -4.03
C ARG A 323 2.35 27.88 -3.78
N ARG A 324 3.52 28.19 -3.23
CA ARG A 324 4.14 29.50 -3.46
C ARG A 324 5.63 29.32 -3.68
N GLY A 325 6.05 29.58 -4.91
CA GLY A 325 7.45 29.65 -5.31
C GLY A 325 7.82 28.62 -6.38
N ARG A 326 8.20 29.13 -7.51
CA ARG A 326 8.72 28.39 -8.66
C ARG A 326 9.98 27.65 -8.24
N SER A 327 9.97 26.31 -8.27
CA SER A 327 11.20 25.53 -8.13
C SER A 327 12.10 25.78 -9.33
N PRO A 328 13.40 25.93 -9.18
CA PRO A 328 14.29 26.19 -10.31
C PRO A 328 14.43 25.03 -11.28
N SER A 329 14.08 23.81 -10.87
CA SER A 329 14.17 22.62 -11.74
C SER A 329 12.83 21.92 -11.91
N HIS A 330 12.29 21.94 -13.12
CA HIS A 330 11.12 21.18 -13.56
C HIS A 330 11.52 19.73 -13.91
N GLY A 331 12.43 19.09 -13.16
CA GLY A 331 12.97 17.77 -13.41
C GLY A 331 12.73 16.77 -12.28
N ALA A 332 13.09 15.52 -12.55
CA ALA A 332 13.17 14.48 -11.53
C ALA A 332 14.14 14.89 -10.40
N PRO A 333 13.96 14.40 -9.15
CA PRO A 333 14.86 14.69 -8.04
C PRO A 333 16.30 14.26 -8.39
N ALA A 334 17.28 14.99 -7.88
CA ALA A 334 18.70 14.67 -8.06
C ALA A 334 19.02 13.28 -7.51
N PHE A 335 18.34 12.87 -6.44
CA PHE A 335 18.37 11.53 -5.87
C PHE A 335 17.03 11.15 -5.24
N ALA A 336 16.59 9.93 -5.46
CA ALA A 336 15.51 9.30 -4.74
C ALA A 336 15.78 7.79 -4.61
N CYS A 337 15.30 7.19 -3.52
CA CYS A 337 15.39 5.76 -3.27
C CYS A 337 14.21 5.27 -2.46
N LEU A 338 13.94 3.96 -2.53
CA LEU A 338 13.13 3.26 -1.55
C LEU A 338 14.02 2.66 -0.48
N VAL A 339 13.57 2.69 0.77
CA VAL A 339 14.23 2.00 1.88
C VAL A 339 13.23 1.06 2.54
N TYR A 340 13.70 -0.15 2.88
CA TYR A 340 12.85 -1.17 3.47
C TYR A 340 12.82 -1.04 5.00
N TYR A 341 11.62 -0.87 5.56
CA TYR A 341 11.40 -0.63 6.97
C TYR A 341 12.05 -1.68 7.90
N HIS A 342 11.95 -2.96 7.56
CA HIS A 342 12.51 -4.04 8.38
C HIS A 342 14.04 -4.16 8.31
N ARG A 343 14.69 -3.35 7.49
CA ARG A 343 16.14 -3.22 7.42
C ARG A 343 16.66 -1.89 7.91
N LEU A 344 15.80 -1.10 8.55
CA LEU A 344 16.20 0.14 9.21
C LEU A 344 17.07 -0.19 10.43
N ASP A 345 18.32 0.23 10.38
CA ASP A 345 19.29 0.15 11.46
C ASP A 345 20.04 1.48 11.63
N ALA A 346 20.94 1.54 12.59
CA ALA A 346 21.76 2.71 12.85
C ALA A 346 22.61 3.14 11.64
N ASP A 347 22.95 2.19 10.77
CA ASP A 347 23.89 2.38 9.67
C ASP A 347 23.20 2.76 8.35
N LEU A 348 21.87 2.65 8.26
CA LEU A 348 21.15 2.87 7.00
C LEU A 348 21.35 4.29 6.44
N LEU A 349 21.14 5.33 7.23
CA LEU A 349 21.33 6.70 6.76
C LEU A 349 22.82 7.05 6.51
N PRO A 350 23.78 6.67 7.37
CA PRO A 350 25.20 6.74 7.05
C PRO A 350 25.59 6.01 5.77
N LYS A 351 25.05 4.80 5.55
CA LYS A 351 25.28 4.00 4.33
C LYS A 351 24.71 4.74 3.10
N LEU A 352 23.52 5.29 3.19
CA LEU A 352 22.93 6.09 2.12
C LEU A 352 23.83 7.26 1.71
N ARG A 353 24.40 7.98 2.70
CA ARG A 353 25.34 9.08 2.44
C ARG A 353 26.63 8.62 1.75
N THR A 354 27.23 7.53 2.24
CA THR A 354 28.57 7.11 1.81
C THR A 354 28.57 6.26 0.54
N GLN A 355 27.59 5.37 0.38
CA GLN A 355 27.58 4.39 -0.72
C GLN A 355 26.75 4.85 -1.93
N TYR A 356 25.73 5.73 -1.73
CA TYR A 356 24.84 6.19 -2.78
C TYR A 356 25.06 7.65 -3.15
N ILE A 357 24.96 8.56 -2.18
CA ILE A 357 25.04 10.02 -2.44
C ILE A 357 26.46 10.47 -2.71
N GLY A 358 27.44 9.96 -1.97
CA GLY A 358 28.84 10.30 -2.14
C GLY A 358 29.36 10.01 -3.56
N PRO A 359 29.23 8.77 -4.07
CA PRO A 359 29.61 8.43 -5.43
C PRO A 359 28.84 9.23 -6.49
N LEU A 360 27.53 9.40 -6.34
CA LEU A 360 26.71 10.20 -7.26
C LEU A 360 27.17 11.65 -7.31
N ARG A 361 27.43 12.27 -6.17
CA ARG A 361 27.97 13.63 -6.06
C ARG A 361 29.33 13.73 -6.74
N THR A 362 30.22 12.77 -6.54
CA THR A 362 31.52 12.73 -7.19
C THR A 362 31.39 12.62 -8.70
N SER A 363 30.48 11.79 -9.21
CA SER A 363 30.21 11.65 -10.65
C SER A 363 29.71 12.96 -11.25
N VAL A 364 28.73 13.63 -10.60
CA VAL A 364 28.20 14.93 -11.02
C VAL A 364 29.30 16.00 -11.03
N GLN A 365 30.14 16.05 -10.00
CA GLN A 365 31.26 16.99 -9.93
C GLN A 365 32.30 16.75 -11.04
N THR A 366 32.57 15.49 -11.35
CA THR A 366 33.54 15.13 -12.41
C THR A 366 33.03 15.57 -13.78
N GLU A 367 31.75 15.29 -14.09
CA GLU A 367 31.10 15.70 -15.34
C GLU A 367 31.06 17.24 -15.44
N LEU A 368 30.66 17.92 -14.36
CA LEU A 368 30.64 19.39 -14.29
C LEU A 368 32.03 19.97 -14.55
N GLY A 369 33.07 19.47 -13.86
CA GLY A 369 34.44 19.92 -14.05
C GLY A 369 35.01 19.65 -15.44
N ALA A 370 34.53 18.58 -16.12
CA ALA A 370 34.87 18.33 -17.53
C ALA A 370 34.25 19.39 -18.46
N LEU A 371 32.98 19.75 -18.24
CA LEU A 371 32.30 20.80 -19.02
C LEU A 371 32.91 22.19 -18.77
N GLU A 372 33.29 22.51 -17.56
CA GLU A 372 33.91 23.79 -17.20
C GLU A 372 35.26 24.02 -17.89
N LYS A 373 36.03 22.95 -18.09
CA LYS A 373 37.34 22.99 -18.76
C LYS A 373 37.26 23.15 -20.27
N MET A 374 36.07 23.04 -20.89
CA MET A 374 35.91 23.19 -22.31
C MET A 374 36.04 24.66 -22.75
N PRO A 375 36.91 24.99 -23.67
CA PRO A 375 37.14 26.39 -24.11
C PRO A 375 35.96 26.98 -24.88
N LYS A 376 35.16 26.15 -25.53
CA LYS A 376 33.88 26.49 -26.18
C LYS A 376 32.87 25.41 -25.89
N ARG A 377 31.69 25.79 -25.46
CA ARG A 377 30.57 24.90 -25.22
C ARG A 377 29.44 25.18 -26.23
N SER A 378 28.70 24.13 -26.59
CA SER A 378 27.43 24.27 -27.30
C SER A 378 26.33 24.70 -26.33
N ALA A 379 25.18 25.16 -26.83
CA ALA A 379 24.01 25.51 -26.04
C ALA A 379 23.55 24.32 -25.17
N ASP A 380 23.58 23.09 -25.69
CA ASP A 380 23.22 21.88 -24.98
C ASP A 380 24.20 21.58 -23.84
N GLN A 381 25.50 21.82 -24.07
CA GLN A 381 26.52 21.64 -23.02
C GLN A 381 26.40 22.70 -21.92
N ASP A 382 26.02 23.93 -22.24
CA ASP A 382 25.75 24.97 -21.25
C ASP A 382 24.45 24.65 -20.44
N ALA A 383 23.42 24.15 -21.14
CA ALA A 383 22.19 23.66 -20.46
C ALA A 383 22.50 22.49 -19.52
N ARG A 384 23.31 21.53 -19.97
CA ARG A 384 23.75 20.38 -19.14
C ARG A 384 24.58 20.83 -17.94
N ARG A 385 25.46 21.82 -18.10
CA ARG A 385 26.23 22.39 -17.00
C ARG A 385 25.31 22.97 -15.93
N LEU A 386 24.32 23.78 -16.30
CA LEU A 386 23.33 24.35 -15.38
C LEU A 386 22.52 23.27 -14.66
N GLU A 387 22.14 22.22 -15.38
CA GLU A 387 21.46 21.06 -14.78
C GLU A 387 22.33 20.38 -13.71
N LEU A 388 23.61 20.14 -14.01
CA LEU A 388 24.55 19.50 -13.09
C LEU A 388 24.84 20.38 -11.87
N GLU A 389 24.96 21.69 -12.04
CA GLU A 389 25.08 22.64 -10.93
C GLU A 389 23.87 22.56 -9.98
N GLY A 390 22.64 22.56 -10.57
CA GLY A 390 21.41 22.41 -9.79
C GLY A 390 21.35 21.06 -9.05
N LYS A 391 21.72 19.97 -9.71
CA LYS A 391 21.81 18.63 -9.09
C LYS A 391 22.81 18.60 -7.94
N LEU A 392 23.96 19.21 -8.11
CA LEU A 392 25.01 19.25 -7.08
C LEU A 392 24.53 19.98 -5.81
N GLU A 393 23.90 21.14 -5.99
CA GLU A 393 23.34 21.92 -4.86
C GLU A 393 22.20 21.14 -4.16
N GLU A 394 21.33 20.48 -4.90
CA GLU A 394 20.27 19.65 -4.34
C GLU A 394 20.84 18.47 -3.54
N LEU A 395 21.87 17.78 -4.05
CA LEU A 395 22.55 16.68 -3.35
C LEU A 395 23.23 17.15 -2.07
N LYS A 396 23.86 18.34 -2.06
CA LYS A 396 24.46 18.92 -0.85
C LYS A 396 23.39 19.22 0.20
N ALA A 397 22.27 19.82 -0.22
CA ALA A 397 21.16 20.12 0.68
C ALA A 397 20.52 18.85 1.25
N PHE A 398 20.43 17.80 0.46
CA PHE A 398 19.93 16.50 0.90
C PHE A 398 20.88 15.85 1.92
N ASP A 399 22.18 15.85 1.64
CA ASP A 399 23.20 15.33 2.56
C ASP A 399 23.18 16.03 3.91
N ALA A 400 23.03 17.37 3.92
CA ALA A 400 22.90 18.15 5.15
C ALA A 400 21.65 17.79 5.97
N ARG A 401 20.50 17.54 5.30
CA ARG A 401 19.29 17.08 5.99
C ARG A 401 19.44 15.68 6.58
N LEU A 402 20.09 14.76 5.86
CA LEU A 402 20.41 13.43 6.39
C LEU A 402 21.29 13.54 7.64
N GLU A 403 22.31 14.39 7.60
CA GLU A 403 23.19 14.63 8.74
C GLU A 403 22.43 15.15 9.97
N GLN A 404 21.49 16.07 9.78
CA GLN A 404 20.62 16.54 10.86
C GLN A 404 19.82 15.40 11.49
N VAL A 405 19.22 14.50 10.68
CA VAL A 405 18.45 13.37 11.21
C VAL A 405 19.35 12.37 11.91
N ILE A 406 20.54 12.10 11.38
CA ILE A 406 21.54 11.23 12.02
C ILE A 406 21.93 11.82 13.38
N ALA A 407 22.18 13.13 13.45
CA ALA A 407 22.52 13.84 14.69
C ALA A 407 21.37 13.83 15.71
N LEU A 408 20.11 13.84 15.25
CA LEU A 408 18.94 13.62 16.10
C LEU A 408 18.83 12.16 16.56
N GLY A 409 19.61 11.26 15.95
CA GLY A 409 19.68 9.87 16.30
C GLY A 409 18.47 9.07 15.88
N PHE A 410 17.93 9.32 14.70
CA PHE A 410 16.79 8.62 14.12
C PHE A 410 16.91 7.09 14.19
N ALA A 411 18.08 6.56 13.88
CA ALA A 411 18.30 5.11 13.82
C ALA A 411 19.25 4.59 14.91
N SER A 412 19.73 5.44 15.82
CA SER A 412 20.83 5.08 16.72
C SER A 412 20.59 5.28 18.20
N PRO A 413 19.86 6.28 18.68
CA PRO A 413 19.71 6.47 20.11
C PRO A 413 18.89 5.38 20.75
N ALA A 414 19.24 5.09 22.00
CA ALA A 414 18.54 4.13 22.83
C ALA A 414 17.03 4.38 22.85
N LEU A 415 16.61 5.65 23.02
CA LEU A 415 15.19 6.01 23.03
C LEU A 415 14.45 5.68 21.73
N ASP A 416 15.07 5.96 20.57
CA ASP A 416 14.42 5.66 19.29
C ASP A 416 14.34 4.15 19.04
N ARG A 417 15.38 3.41 19.42
CA ARG A 417 15.38 1.94 19.32
C ARG A 417 14.35 1.32 20.25
N ILE A 418 14.26 1.82 21.47
CA ILE A 418 13.25 1.38 22.43
C ILE A 418 11.86 1.65 21.86
N ALA A 419 11.58 2.87 21.42
CA ALA A 419 10.28 3.22 20.85
C ALA A 419 9.95 2.39 19.58
N ALA A 420 10.96 1.96 18.82
CA ALA A 420 10.79 1.13 17.64
C ALA A 420 10.48 -0.34 17.95
N ASN A 421 10.96 -0.87 19.05
CA ASN A 421 10.89 -2.29 19.37
C ASN A 421 9.80 -2.67 20.39
N GLU A 422 9.21 -1.68 21.07
CA GLU A 422 8.19 -1.96 22.06
C GLU A 422 6.77 -1.82 21.50
N PRO A 423 5.81 -2.61 21.98
CA PRO A 423 4.40 -2.46 21.65
C PRO A 423 3.91 -1.04 21.96
N LEU A 424 3.03 -0.54 21.10
CA LEU A 424 2.57 0.84 21.15
C LEU A 424 1.95 1.25 22.50
N ASP A 425 1.25 0.34 23.14
CA ASP A 425 0.60 0.53 24.43
C ASP A 425 1.58 0.76 25.59
N ARG A 426 2.84 0.38 25.43
CA ARG A 426 3.90 0.68 26.41
C ARG A 426 4.44 2.09 26.29
N TRP A 427 4.42 2.67 25.09
CA TRP A 427 5.08 3.94 24.77
C TRP A 427 4.10 5.08 24.51
N ILE A 428 2.88 4.75 24.18
CA ILE A 428 1.82 5.71 23.93
C ILE A 428 0.69 5.42 24.91
N SER A 429 0.36 6.38 25.73
CA SER A 429 -0.80 6.29 26.60
C SER A 429 -2.10 6.33 25.77
N ARG A 430 -3.25 5.99 26.39
CA ARG A 430 -4.56 5.97 25.72
C ARG A 430 -4.97 7.32 25.13
N ASP A 431 -4.41 8.41 25.63
CA ASP A 431 -4.57 9.77 25.12
C ASP A 431 -3.60 10.11 23.96
N GLY A 432 -2.88 9.13 23.44
CA GLY A 432 -1.97 9.27 22.31
C GLY A 432 -0.64 9.96 22.62
N ARG A 433 -0.31 10.15 23.89
CA ARG A 433 0.97 10.73 24.30
C ARG A 433 2.04 9.66 24.47
N ALA A 434 3.27 9.99 24.11
CA ALA A 434 4.41 9.13 24.37
C ALA A 434 4.63 9.00 25.88
N ARG A 435 4.87 7.79 26.36
CA ARG A 435 5.12 7.48 27.76
C ARG A 435 6.62 7.30 27.98
N ALA A 436 7.23 8.24 28.67
CA ALA A 436 8.61 8.08 29.14
C ALA A 436 8.71 7.04 30.26
N PRO A 437 9.84 6.31 30.36
CA PRO A 437 10.11 5.44 31.49
C PRO A 437 10.12 6.23 32.81
N ASP A 438 9.52 5.66 33.84
CA ASP A 438 9.37 6.35 35.13
C ASP A 438 10.70 6.39 35.95
N THR A 439 11.62 5.47 35.64
CA THR A 439 12.91 5.37 36.34
C THR A 439 14.05 5.08 35.36
N PRO A 440 15.31 5.45 35.71
CA PRO A 440 16.49 5.11 34.91
C PRO A 440 16.65 3.61 34.68
N ASP A 441 16.36 2.78 35.68
CA ASP A 441 16.48 1.33 35.58
C ASP A 441 15.45 0.77 34.58
N ALA A 442 14.21 1.28 34.60
CA ALA A 442 13.20 0.94 33.61
C ALA A 442 13.60 1.36 32.21
N PHE A 443 14.22 2.54 32.06
CA PHE A 443 14.75 3.02 30.80
C PHE A 443 15.84 2.08 30.23
N LEU A 444 16.84 1.73 31.03
CA LEU A 444 17.92 0.82 30.62
C LEU A 444 17.41 -0.59 30.32
N ALA A 445 16.44 -1.08 31.08
CA ALA A 445 15.84 -2.41 30.84
C ALA A 445 15.07 -2.49 29.51
N GLN A 446 14.64 -1.36 28.98
CA GLN A 446 13.93 -1.28 27.69
C GLN A 446 14.89 -1.06 26.50
N GLU A 447 16.15 -0.74 26.75
CA GLU A 447 17.16 -0.62 25.72
C GLU A 447 17.51 -2.00 25.15
N ARG A 448 17.01 -2.29 23.95
CA ARG A 448 17.23 -3.56 23.26
C ARG A 448 17.88 -3.32 21.89
N PRO A 449 18.59 -4.31 21.36
CA PRO A 449 18.93 -4.29 19.95
C PRO A 449 17.69 -4.10 19.10
N TYR A 450 17.82 -3.36 18.01
CA TYR A 450 16.76 -3.23 17.02
C TYR A 450 16.51 -4.59 16.38
N ASP A 451 15.37 -5.19 16.70
CA ASP A 451 14.92 -6.48 16.18
C ASP A 451 13.44 -6.36 15.79
N PRO A 452 13.16 -5.83 14.59
CA PRO A 452 11.80 -5.59 14.16
C PRO A 452 11.05 -6.89 13.96
N ASP A 453 9.91 -7.04 14.65
CA ASP A 453 8.99 -8.15 14.46
C ASP A 453 7.82 -7.73 13.57
N LEU A 454 7.71 -8.38 12.43
CA LEU A 454 6.62 -8.18 11.47
C LEU A 454 5.23 -8.44 12.08
N ASN A 455 5.16 -9.29 13.09
CA ASN A 455 3.90 -9.71 13.71
C ASN A 455 3.41 -8.72 14.78
N ASP A 456 4.32 -8.02 15.45
CA ASP A 456 4.00 -7.15 16.59
C ASP A 456 3.79 -5.69 16.19
N GLY A 457 3.86 -5.37 14.89
CA GLY A 457 3.66 -4.02 14.40
C GLY A 457 4.68 -3.04 14.96
N VAL A 458 5.94 -3.44 15.00
CA VAL A 458 7.06 -2.57 15.37
C VAL A 458 6.98 -1.25 14.61
N ARG A 459 7.15 -0.13 15.30
CA ARG A 459 7.02 1.20 14.73
C ARG A 459 8.29 1.99 14.93
N VAL A 460 8.91 2.37 13.83
CA VAL A 460 9.97 3.36 13.82
C VAL A 460 9.35 4.76 13.77
N ASN A 461 9.90 5.71 14.51
CA ASN A 461 9.44 7.08 14.46
C ASN A 461 9.84 7.76 13.15
N ILE A 462 8.87 7.95 12.26
CA ILE A 462 9.08 8.59 10.94
C ILE A 462 9.07 10.13 11.00
N ALA A 463 8.59 10.71 12.10
CA ALA A 463 8.47 12.17 12.24
C ALA A 463 9.77 12.95 11.99
N PRO A 464 10.95 12.52 12.47
CA PRO A 464 12.21 13.21 12.15
C PRO A 464 12.53 13.26 10.66
N LEU A 465 12.26 12.17 9.91
CA LEU A 465 12.46 12.13 8.45
C LEU A 465 11.51 13.06 7.72
N GLN A 466 10.24 13.06 8.11
CA GLN A 466 9.23 13.93 7.51
C GLN A 466 9.54 15.40 7.78
N ARG A 467 9.84 15.75 9.03
CA ARG A 467 10.21 17.14 9.41
C ARG A 467 11.45 17.65 8.68
N ALA A 468 12.44 16.80 8.48
CA ALA A 468 13.63 17.13 7.71
C ALA A 468 13.38 17.25 6.20
N GLY A 469 12.17 16.95 5.72
CA GLY A 469 11.82 16.98 4.30
C GLY A 469 12.56 15.92 3.50
N LEU A 470 12.79 14.74 4.09
CA LEU A 470 13.45 13.61 3.42
C LEU A 470 12.46 12.68 2.72
N LEU A 471 11.18 12.70 3.10
CA LEU A 471 10.15 11.84 2.51
C LEU A 471 9.58 12.45 1.23
N ALA A 472 9.24 11.61 0.28
CA ALA A 472 8.60 12.01 -0.99
C ALA A 472 7.12 12.42 -0.82
N ALA A 473 6.48 11.96 0.25
CA ALA A 473 5.12 12.32 0.63
C ALA A 473 4.97 12.31 2.15
N ASP A 474 4.04 13.11 2.67
CA ASP A 474 3.74 13.14 4.09
C ASP A 474 2.98 11.88 4.50
N VAL A 475 3.44 11.24 5.58
CA VAL A 475 2.82 10.06 6.19
C VAL A 475 1.94 10.46 7.36
N LEU A 476 2.40 11.44 8.15
CA LEU A 476 1.72 11.95 9.33
C LEU A 476 1.18 13.36 9.06
N ALA A 477 0.06 13.71 9.66
CA ALA A 477 -0.40 15.08 9.65
C ALA A 477 0.62 16.01 10.35
N THR A 478 0.75 17.25 9.91
CA THR A 478 1.76 18.20 10.46
C THR A 478 1.66 18.34 11.98
N LYS A 479 0.44 18.43 12.52
CA LYS A 479 0.19 18.47 13.97
C LYS A 479 0.73 17.25 14.72
N ASP A 480 0.65 16.06 14.10
CA ASP A 480 1.13 14.81 14.69
C ASP A 480 2.66 14.74 14.66
N VAL A 481 3.29 15.28 13.61
CA VAL A 481 4.75 15.40 13.53
C VAL A 481 5.28 16.31 14.62
N GLU A 482 4.70 17.49 14.80
CA GLU A 482 5.11 18.44 15.83
C GLU A 482 4.91 17.87 17.23
N LYS A 483 3.80 17.16 17.47
CA LYS A 483 3.54 16.48 18.74
C LYS A 483 4.57 15.39 19.01
N ALA A 484 4.85 14.51 18.02
CA ALA A 484 5.84 13.44 18.17
C ALA A 484 7.25 13.98 18.46
N ILE A 485 7.63 15.11 17.86
CA ILE A 485 8.91 15.77 18.12
C ILE A 485 8.94 16.35 19.55
N ALA A 486 7.86 16.99 19.99
CA ALA A 486 7.76 17.57 21.33
C ALA A 486 7.81 16.48 22.42
N ASP A 487 7.09 15.36 22.23
CA ASP A 487 7.09 14.23 23.15
C ASP A 487 8.50 13.62 23.28
N ARG A 488 9.21 13.48 22.18
CA ARG A 488 10.59 13.00 22.17
C ARG A 488 11.55 13.97 22.87
N ALA A 489 11.38 15.27 22.68
CA ALA A 489 12.17 16.29 23.39
C ALA A 489 11.97 16.20 24.91
N GLY A 490 10.74 15.88 25.37
CA GLY A 490 10.44 15.62 26.78
C GLY A 490 11.20 14.41 27.34
N TRP A 491 11.26 13.31 26.61
CA TRP A 491 12.05 12.13 26.99
C TRP A 491 13.54 12.43 27.11
N ARG A 492 14.10 13.16 26.17
CA ARG A 492 15.49 13.60 26.24
C ARG A 492 15.77 14.50 27.43
N ALA A 493 14.83 15.32 27.84
CA ALA A 493 14.97 16.16 29.04
C ALA A 493 15.07 15.30 30.31
N ASP A 494 14.27 14.24 30.45
CA ASP A 494 14.35 13.31 31.57
C ASP A 494 15.66 12.51 31.57
N GLU A 495 16.06 12.00 30.41
CA GLU A 495 17.35 11.33 30.23
C GLU A 495 18.51 12.23 30.66
N ARG A 496 18.54 13.50 30.21
CA ARG A 496 19.53 14.50 30.61
C ARG A 496 19.55 14.71 32.12
N ARG A 497 18.38 14.78 32.76
CA ARG A 497 18.28 14.90 34.20
C ARG A 497 18.93 13.70 34.90
N TRP A 498 18.63 12.48 34.47
CA TRP A 498 19.16 11.26 35.07
C TRP A 498 20.68 11.11 34.84
N CYS A 499 21.20 11.54 33.70
CA CYS A 499 22.65 11.58 33.47
C CYS A 499 23.33 12.61 34.39
N ARG A 500 22.74 13.81 34.57
CA ARG A 500 23.28 14.84 35.52
C ARG A 500 23.27 14.36 36.97
N GLU A 501 22.30 13.54 37.33
CA GLU A 501 22.21 12.93 38.65
C GLU A 501 23.15 11.72 38.81
N GLY A 502 23.89 11.35 37.79
CA GLY A 502 24.78 10.17 37.78
C GLY A 502 24.04 8.84 37.83
N ARG A 503 22.74 8.82 37.51
CA ARG A 503 21.88 7.62 37.52
C ARG A 503 21.91 6.90 36.17
N LEU A 504 22.29 7.55 35.09
CA LEU A 504 22.56 6.98 33.78
C LEU A 504 23.96 7.37 33.29
N PRO A 505 24.68 6.49 32.56
CA PRO A 505 25.89 6.87 31.88
C PRO A 505 25.56 7.86 30.76
N GLN A 506 26.40 8.89 30.58
CA GLN A 506 26.25 9.87 29.51
C GLN A 506 26.52 9.19 28.16
N PRO A 507 25.59 9.24 27.21
CA PRO A 507 25.80 8.66 25.88
C PRO A 507 26.89 9.40 25.10
N ALA A 508 27.67 8.70 24.28
CA ALA A 508 28.76 9.28 23.50
C ALA A 508 28.31 10.35 22.46
N TRP A 509 27.03 10.34 22.07
CA TRP A 509 26.44 11.29 21.13
C TRP A 509 25.88 12.56 21.80
N TRP A 510 25.97 12.63 23.13
CA TRP A 510 25.46 13.79 23.88
C TRP A 510 26.49 14.91 23.87
N PRO A 511 26.15 16.15 23.49
CA PRO A 511 27.05 17.25 23.59
C PRO A 511 27.44 17.51 25.05
N ASP A 512 28.72 17.74 25.29
CA ASP A 512 29.23 18.06 26.62
C ASP A 512 28.46 19.24 27.24
N ALA A 513 28.27 19.19 28.56
CA ALA A 513 27.43 20.10 29.34
C ALA A 513 27.81 21.61 29.23
N GLY A 514 28.72 21.98 28.33
CA GLY A 514 29.17 23.36 28.08
C GLY A 514 28.44 24.08 26.94
N GLU A 515 27.63 23.42 26.11
CA GLU A 515 26.97 24.01 24.93
C GLU A 515 25.48 24.39 25.15
N GLU A 516 24.94 24.22 26.34
CA GLU A 516 23.61 24.76 26.69
C GLU A 516 23.73 26.25 27.09
N ARG A 517 23.82 27.14 26.08
CA ARG A 517 23.52 28.56 26.25
C ARG A 517 22.53 29.04 25.21
#